data_3d6dc6b9b71967df105557c55d62ebed
#
_entry.id   3d6dc6b9b71967df105557c55d62ebed
#
_cell.length_a   1.000
_cell.length_b   1.000
_cell.length_c   1.000
_cell.angle_alpha   90.00
_cell.angle_beta   90.00
_cell.angle_gamma   90.00
#
_symmetry.space_group_name_H-M   'P 1'
#
loop_
_entity.id
_entity.type
_entity.pdbx_description
1 polymer ?
#
loop_
_entity_poly.entity_id
_entity_poly.type
_entity_poly.pdbx_seq_one_letter_code
_entity_poly.pdbx_strand_id
1 'polypeptide(L)'
;MTGGKEDNIKTKMKKTYEIPFADEKLIVELPEEQVVYVAHPMIPEVPGDVDALIESALDSPYGSDRLENMVKPGDKVLVLLDDITRPTPKKIILPHVLRRLALAGVDEKNVKLCLAPGTHRPMTEEELPVYIGRDIINRYEIVNISYKDLDRLTYIGDSPSGVPIDVYKEAIEADFIIGVGNIVPHVSAGWGGGAKIVQPGICGERTTRATHIVAALEQNVMETCGNADNKCRREMELIARQVGLK
;
A
#
# COMPACT_ATOMS: atom_id res chain seq x y z
N MET A 1 31.52 -62.46 -22.83
CA MET A 1 30.46 -61.65 -23.48
C MET A 1 29.85 -60.79 -22.38
N THR A 2 30.35 -59.59 -22.26
CA THR A 2 29.90 -58.60 -21.29
C THR A 2 28.96 -57.63 -22.00
N GLY A 3 27.67 -57.80 -21.76
CA GLY A 3 26.66 -56.89 -22.27
C GLY A 3 26.69 -55.57 -21.51
N GLY A 4 27.16 -54.54 -22.15
CA GLY A 4 27.05 -53.16 -21.64
C GLY A 4 25.57 -52.75 -21.62
N LYS A 5 25.09 -52.32 -20.45
CA LYS A 5 23.87 -51.55 -20.36
C LYS A 5 24.16 -50.15 -20.88
N GLU A 6 23.68 -49.86 -22.06
CA GLU A 6 23.56 -48.48 -22.55
C GLU A 6 22.49 -47.81 -21.67
N ASP A 7 22.96 -46.95 -20.73
CA ASP A 7 22.12 -46.00 -20.02
C ASP A 7 21.60 -45.01 -21.04
N ASN A 8 20.38 -45.21 -21.46
CA ASN A 8 19.61 -44.28 -22.29
C ASN A 8 19.31 -43.04 -21.43
N ILE A 9 20.27 -42.13 -21.34
CA ILE A 9 20.04 -40.79 -20.77
C ILE A 9 19.10 -40.08 -21.76
N LYS A 10 17.79 -40.24 -21.56
CA LYS A 10 16.82 -39.37 -22.23
C LYS A 10 17.17 -37.95 -21.85
N THR A 11 17.68 -37.19 -22.81
CA THR A 11 17.93 -35.73 -22.66
C THR A 11 16.57 -35.11 -22.31
N LYS A 12 16.37 -34.78 -21.05
CA LYS A 12 15.14 -34.14 -20.57
C LYS A 12 15.00 -32.80 -21.27
N MET A 13 13.87 -32.57 -21.93
CA MET A 13 13.60 -31.29 -22.56
C MET A 13 13.51 -30.21 -21.48
N LYS A 14 14.32 -29.17 -21.63
CA LYS A 14 14.31 -27.99 -20.79
C LYS A 14 13.51 -26.90 -21.48
N LYS A 15 12.76 -26.14 -20.70
CA LYS A 15 12.04 -24.96 -21.15
C LYS A 15 12.58 -23.72 -20.43
N THR A 16 12.73 -22.67 -21.17
CA THR A 16 13.23 -21.38 -20.67
C THR A 16 12.09 -20.53 -20.17
N TYR A 17 12.27 -19.93 -18.99
CA TYR A 17 11.32 -19.02 -18.35
C TYR A 17 12.02 -17.70 -18.05
N GLU A 18 11.33 -16.60 -18.32
CA GLU A 18 11.75 -15.24 -17.95
C GLU A 18 11.05 -14.83 -16.65
N ILE A 19 11.83 -14.53 -15.63
CA ILE A 19 11.32 -14.07 -14.32
C ILE A 19 11.76 -12.62 -14.13
N PRO A 20 10.85 -11.67 -13.87
CA PRO A 20 11.20 -10.29 -13.53
C PRO A 20 12.11 -10.26 -12.29
N PHE A 21 13.22 -9.55 -12.37
CA PHE A 21 14.17 -9.39 -11.27
C PHE A 21 14.70 -7.95 -11.26
N ALA A 22 14.17 -7.12 -10.39
CA ALA A 22 14.39 -5.67 -10.40
C ALA A 22 14.12 -5.06 -11.80
N ASP A 23 15.10 -4.38 -12.39
CA ASP A 23 15.00 -3.79 -13.73
C ASP A 23 15.42 -4.75 -14.86
N GLU A 24 15.72 -6.00 -14.50
CA GLU A 24 16.23 -7.03 -15.42
C GLU A 24 15.28 -8.22 -15.49
N LYS A 25 15.61 -9.19 -16.35
CA LYS A 25 14.95 -10.48 -16.44
C LYS A 25 15.93 -11.59 -16.10
N LEU A 26 15.58 -12.42 -15.14
CA LEU A 26 16.31 -13.65 -14.85
C LEU A 26 15.83 -14.75 -15.81
N ILE A 27 16.76 -15.32 -16.54
CA ILE A 27 16.50 -16.45 -17.43
C ILE A 27 16.75 -17.75 -16.69
N VAL A 28 15.71 -18.56 -16.53
CA VAL A 28 15.76 -19.85 -15.82
C VAL A 28 15.39 -20.98 -16.76
N GLU A 29 16.26 -22.00 -16.85
CA GLU A 29 15.97 -23.23 -17.57
C GLU A 29 15.53 -24.33 -16.59
N LEU A 30 14.33 -24.86 -16.77
CA LEU A 30 13.78 -25.95 -15.97
C LEU A 30 13.40 -27.14 -16.83
N PRO A 31 13.61 -28.38 -16.34
CA PRO A 31 13.04 -29.57 -16.99
C PRO A 31 11.51 -29.43 -17.05
N GLU A 32 10.93 -29.65 -18.23
CA GLU A 32 9.50 -29.42 -18.47
C GLU A 32 8.61 -30.25 -17.52
N GLU A 33 9.04 -31.47 -17.20
CA GLU A 33 8.33 -32.36 -16.27
C GLU A 33 8.35 -31.88 -14.80
N GLN A 34 9.19 -30.92 -14.44
CA GLN A 34 9.23 -30.32 -13.09
C GLN A 34 8.34 -29.09 -12.96
N VAL A 35 7.81 -28.58 -14.08
CA VAL A 35 6.94 -27.40 -14.09
C VAL A 35 5.49 -27.87 -14.09
N VAL A 36 4.82 -27.72 -12.96
CA VAL A 36 3.42 -28.11 -12.80
C VAL A 36 2.49 -27.10 -13.46
N TYR A 37 2.78 -25.81 -13.34
CA TYR A 37 1.94 -24.73 -13.85
C TYR A 37 2.73 -23.41 -13.96
N VAL A 38 2.45 -22.63 -14.99
CA VAL A 38 2.94 -21.26 -15.14
C VAL A 38 1.75 -20.32 -15.03
N ALA A 39 1.66 -19.59 -13.92
CA ALA A 39 0.61 -18.60 -13.70
C ALA A 39 0.93 -17.32 -14.47
N HIS A 40 -0.02 -16.85 -15.26
CA HIS A 40 0.03 -15.55 -15.89
C HIS A 40 -1.10 -14.68 -15.33
N PRO A 41 -0.82 -13.45 -14.84
CA PRO A 41 -1.90 -12.56 -14.43
C PRO A 41 -2.74 -12.17 -15.65
N MET A 42 -4.05 -12.14 -15.49
CA MET A 42 -4.93 -11.47 -16.44
C MET A 42 -4.83 -9.97 -16.21
N ILE A 43 -4.03 -9.30 -17.04
CA ILE A 43 -3.89 -7.84 -16.99
C ILE A 43 -4.98 -7.27 -17.90
N PRO A 44 -5.98 -6.53 -17.35
CA PRO A 44 -6.97 -5.87 -18.18
C PRO A 44 -6.29 -4.83 -19.08
N GLU A 45 -6.85 -4.59 -20.25
CA GLU A 45 -6.40 -3.49 -21.10
C GLU A 45 -6.59 -2.18 -20.32
N VAL A 46 -5.49 -1.42 -20.16
CA VAL A 46 -5.55 -0.11 -19.54
C VAL A 46 -6.18 0.86 -20.54
N PRO A 47 -7.22 1.64 -20.16
CA PRO A 47 -7.73 2.70 -21.02
C PRO A 47 -6.60 3.62 -21.49
N GLY A 48 -6.65 4.04 -22.76
CA GLY A 48 -5.56 4.83 -23.34
C GLY A 48 -5.34 6.20 -22.69
N ASP A 49 -6.36 6.74 -22.00
CA ASP A 49 -6.29 8.01 -21.27
C ASP A 49 -6.39 7.74 -19.74
N VAL A 50 -5.23 7.70 -19.09
CA VAL A 50 -5.12 7.48 -17.66
C VAL A 50 -5.66 8.66 -16.85
N ASP A 51 -5.47 9.90 -17.33
CA ASP A 51 -5.98 11.09 -16.65
C ASP A 51 -7.51 11.10 -16.65
N ALA A 52 -8.14 10.77 -17.77
CA ALA A 52 -9.60 10.63 -17.85
C ALA A 52 -10.12 9.51 -16.92
N LEU A 53 -9.39 8.41 -16.79
CA LEU A 53 -9.74 7.33 -15.86
C LEU A 53 -9.71 7.80 -14.40
N ILE A 54 -8.67 8.53 -13.99
CA ILE A 54 -8.55 9.07 -12.64
C ILE A 54 -9.67 10.08 -12.36
N GLU A 55 -9.91 11.00 -13.28
CA GLU A 55 -10.98 12.00 -13.14
C GLU A 55 -12.35 11.33 -13.01
N SER A 56 -12.64 10.34 -13.85
CA SER A 56 -13.89 9.58 -13.77
C SER A 56 -14.06 8.88 -12.42
N ALA A 57 -12.98 8.30 -11.87
CA ALA A 57 -13.00 7.67 -10.55
C ALA A 57 -13.24 8.68 -9.41
N LEU A 58 -12.65 9.88 -9.51
CA LEU A 58 -12.88 10.98 -8.55
C LEU A 58 -14.27 11.60 -8.66
N ASP A 59 -14.86 11.58 -9.87
CA ASP A 59 -16.22 12.07 -10.12
C ASP A 59 -17.32 11.11 -9.66
N SER A 60 -17.01 9.82 -9.61
CA SER A 60 -17.96 8.77 -9.25
C SER A 60 -17.36 7.78 -8.24
N PRO A 61 -17.01 8.24 -7.02
CA PRO A 61 -16.40 7.39 -6.01
C PRO A 61 -17.37 6.33 -5.49
N TYR A 62 -16.82 5.19 -5.08
CA TYR A 62 -17.62 4.12 -4.48
C TYR A 62 -17.82 4.36 -2.97
N GLY A 63 -19.08 4.43 -2.53
CA GLY A 63 -19.44 4.46 -1.11
C GLY A 63 -19.13 5.76 -0.37
N SER A 64 -18.81 6.84 -1.08
CA SER A 64 -18.57 8.17 -0.53
C SER A 64 -19.05 9.26 -1.47
N ASP A 65 -19.10 10.50 -0.96
CA ASP A 65 -19.23 11.68 -1.80
C ASP A 65 -17.91 11.98 -2.54
N ARG A 66 -17.98 12.90 -3.51
CA ARG A 66 -16.79 13.45 -4.16
C ARG A 66 -15.89 14.12 -3.12
N LEU A 67 -14.58 14.03 -3.31
CA LEU A 67 -13.59 14.57 -2.39
C LEU A 67 -13.85 16.06 -2.05
N GLU A 68 -14.15 16.86 -3.05
CA GLU A 68 -14.43 18.30 -2.89
C GLU A 68 -15.69 18.61 -2.09
N ASN A 69 -16.60 17.66 -1.91
CA ASN A 69 -17.79 17.80 -1.08
C ASN A 69 -17.58 17.34 0.38
N MET A 70 -16.50 16.60 0.64
CA MET A 70 -16.20 16.03 1.94
C MET A 70 -15.28 16.92 2.79
N VAL A 71 -14.49 17.77 2.17
CA VAL A 71 -13.51 18.65 2.80
C VAL A 71 -13.98 20.10 2.74
N LYS A 72 -13.52 20.94 3.67
CA LYS A 72 -13.93 22.35 3.78
C LYS A 72 -12.72 23.29 3.65
N PRO A 73 -12.93 24.54 3.21
CA PRO A 73 -11.91 25.57 3.28
C PRO A 73 -11.41 25.72 4.73
N GLY A 74 -10.08 25.68 4.90
CA GLY A 74 -9.44 25.79 6.22
C GLY A 74 -9.14 24.47 6.91
N ASP A 75 -9.72 23.34 6.45
CA ASP A 75 -9.36 22.02 6.98
C ASP A 75 -7.87 21.76 6.80
N LYS A 76 -7.24 21.17 7.82
CA LYS A 76 -5.91 20.58 7.75
C LYS A 76 -6.07 19.18 7.18
N VAL A 77 -5.55 18.96 5.98
CA VAL A 77 -5.68 17.70 5.24
C VAL A 77 -4.39 16.92 5.33
N LEU A 78 -4.49 15.66 5.73
CA LEU A 78 -3.39 14.69 5.69
C LEU A 78 -3.65 13.67 4.58
N VAL A 79 -2.80 13.67 3.56
CA VAL A 79 -2.83 12.69 2.48
C VAL A 79 -1.79 11.61 2.77
N LEU A 80 -2.24 10.42 3.13
CA LEU A 80 -1.38 9.27 3.38
C LEU A 80 -0.96 8.63 2.06
N LEU A 81 0.32 8.36 1.92
CA LEU A 81 0.92 7.75 0.73
C LEU A 81 1.62 6.44 1.11
N ASP A 82 1.35 5.36 0.42
CA ASP A 82 2.16 4.16 0.59
C ASP A 82 3.62 4.41 0.18
N ASP A 83 4.56 3.58 0.63
CA ASP A 83 5.98 3.77 0.44
C ASP A 83 6.50 3.24 -0.92
N ILE A 84 7.82 3.36 -1.14
CA ILE A 84 8.50 2.94 -2.38
C ILE A 84 8.34 1.45 -2.70
N THR A 85 7.99 0.62 -1.72
CA THR A 85 7.78 -0.82 -1.95
C THR A 85 6.46 -1.12 -2.68
N ARG A 86 5.66 -0.10 -2.95
CA ARG A 86 4.36 -0.21 -3.63
C ARG A 86 4.40 0.48 -4.99
N PRO A 87 3.92 -0.17 -6.06
CA PRO A 87 3.96 0.37 -7.43
C PRO A 87 2.87 1.43 -7.71
N THR A 88 2.34 2.09 -6.69
CA THR A 88 1.32 3.13 -6.85
C THR A 88 1.86 4.31 -7.66
N PRO A 89 1.26 4.69 -8.80
CA PRO A 89 1.77 5.75 -9.67
C PRO A 89 1.43 7.15 -9.12
N LYS A 90 2.05 7.52 -7.99
CA LYS A 90 1.74 8.75 -7.23
C LYS A 90 1.93 10.02 -8.05
N LYS A 91 2.95 10.07 -8.90
CA LYS A 91 3.19 11.23 -9.78
C LYS A 91 2.00 11.53 -10.71
N ILE A 92 1.23 10.50 -11.06
CA ILE A 92 0.07 10.64 -11.93
C ILE A 92 -1.18 10.95 -11.09
N ILE A 93 -1.38 10.26 -9.97
CA ILE A 93 -2.60 10.37 -9.15
C ILE A 93 -2.63 11.66 -8.33
N LEU A 94 -1.52 12.03 -7.69
CA LEU A 94 -1.48 13.16 -6.75
C LEU A 94 -1.90 14.50 -7.36
N PRO A 95 -1.50 14.89 -8.59
CA PRO A 95 -1.97 16.13 -9.18
C PRO A 95 -3.49 16.26 -9.22
N HIS A 96 -4.19 15.16 -9.52
CA HIS A 96 -5.66 15.15 -9.57
C HIS A 96 -6.27 15.29 -8.17
N VAL A 97 -5.78 14.53 -7.19
CA VAL A 97 -6.25 14.62 -5.80
C VAL A 97 -6.03 16.02 -5.24
N LEU A 98 -4.82 16.57 -5.39
CA LEU A 98 -4.46 17.90 -4.90
C LEU A 98 -5.28 19.00 -5.59
N ARG A 99 -5.57 18.86 -6.88
CA ARG A 99 -6.47 19.76 -7.61
C ARG A 99 -7.90 19.72 -7.04
N ARG A 100 -8.43 18.55 -6.68
CA ARG A 100 -9.75 18.43 -6.05
C ARG A 100 -9.80 19.10 -4.67
N LEU A 101 -8.75 18.98 -3.86
CA LEU A 101 -8.64 19.69 -2.60
C LEU A 101 -8.61 21.21 -2.81
N ALA A 102 -7.86 21.69 -3.81
CA ALA A 102 -7.80 23.11 -4.15
C ALA A 102 -9.17 23.65 -4.66
N LEU A 103 -9.93 22.86 -5.44
CA LEU A 103 -11.29 23.22 -5.88
C LEU A 103 -12.27 23.33 -4.71
N ALA A 104 -12.06 22.58 -3.62
CA ALA A 104 -12.81 22.72 -2.38
C ALA A 104 -12.39 23.92 -1.51
N GLY A 105 -11.38 24.68 -1.95
CA GLY A 105 -10.87 25.85 -1.24
C GLY A 105 -9.84 25.55 -0.14
N VAL A 106 -9.25 24.35 -0.14
CA VAL A 106 -8.17 24.00 0.81
C VAL A 106 -6.85 24.63 0.32
N ASP A 107 -6.24 25.45 1.15
CA ASP A 107 -4.91 26.02 0.89
C ASP A 107 -3.82 24.94 0.88
N GLU A 108 -2.83 25.05 -0.01
CA GLU A 108 -1.67 24.14 -0.07
C GLU A 108 -0.94 24.00 1.26
N LYS A 109 -0.79 25.12 2.00
CA LYS A 109 -0.15 25.12 3.33
C LYS A 109 -0.88 24.29 4.40
N ASN A 110 -2.14 23.97 4.16
CA ASN A 110 -2.97 23.14 5.03
C ASN A 110 -2.98 21.66 4.59
N VAL A 111 -2.25 21.32 3.52
CA VAL A 111 -2.15 19.93 3.03
C VAL A 111 -0.75 19.40 3.35
N LYS A 112 -0.70 18.29 4.09
CA LYS A 112 0.53 17.53 4.33
C LYS A 112 0.44 16.19 3.59
N LEU A 113 1.55 15.80 2.96
CA LEU A 113 1.71 14.48 2.34
C LEU A 113 2.52 13.61 3.29
N CYS A 114 1.90 12.57 3.84
CA CYS A 114 2.53 11.71 4.82
C CYS A 114 2.82 10.33 4.24
N LEU A 115 4.09 9.95 4.22
CA LEU A 115 4.49 8.60 3.86
C LEU A 115 4.06 7.63 4.96
N ALA A 116 3.51 6.51 4.54
CA ALA A 116 2.99 5.45 5.41
C ALA A 116 3.83 4.16 5.24
N PRO A 117 5.10 4.15 5.67
CA PRO A 117 6.02 3.03 5.46
C PRO A 117 5.71 1.83 6.33
N GLY A 118 4.86 1.97 7.36
CA GLY A 118 4.70 0.92 8.37
C GLY A 118 6.02 0.62 9.05
N THR A 119 6.46 -0.64 8.99
CA THR A 119 7.74 -1.08 9.57
C THR A 119 8.93 -1.01 8.59
N HIS A 120 8.72 -0.46 7.39
CA HIS A 120 9.81 -0.21 6.47
C HIS A 120 10.62 1.03 6.89
N ARG A 121 11.78 1.25 6.27
CA ARG A 121 12.55 2.47 6.49
C ARG A 121 11.86 3.69 5.87
N PRO A 122 12.10 4.88 6.39
CA PRO A 122 11.77 6.11 5.68
C PRO A 122 12.46 6.15 4.30
N MET A 123 11.88 6.89 3.38
CA MET A 123 12.48 7.14 2.07
C MET A 123 13.63 8.14 2.20
N THR A 124 14.64 8.02 1.32
CA THR A 124 15.73 9.00 1.26
C THR A 124 15.30 10.27 0.52
N GLU A 125 16.07 11.34 0.66
CA GLU A 125 15.81 12.60 -0.04
C GLU A 125 15.90 12.46 -1.56
N GLU A 126 16.72 11.55 -2.07
CA GLU A 126 16.85 11.26 -3.49
C GLU A 126 15.65 10.43 -4.02
N GLU A 127 15.06 9.59 -3.18
CA GLU A 127 13.90 8.76 -3.54
C GLU A 127 12.61 9.58 -3.63
N LEU A 128 12.43 10.56 -2.74
CA LEU A 128 11.20 11.37 -2.68
C LEU A 128 10.82 12.01 -4.02
N PRO A 129 11.71 12.74 -4.74
CA PRO A 129 11.36 13.34 -6.02
C PRO A 129 11.11 12.32 -7.13
N VAL A 130 11.76 11.15 -7.04
CA VAL A 130 11.54 10.06 -7.98
C VAL A 130 10.15 9.46 -7.79
N TYR A 131 9.67 9.37 -6.55
CA TYR A 131 8.45 8.66 -6.18
C TYR A 131 7.21 9.54 -6.15
N ILE A 132 7.32 10.76 -5.60
CA ILE A 132 6.21 11.71 -5.44
C ILE A 132 6.15 12.70 -6.62
N GLY A 133 7.30 13.15 -7.10
CA GLY A 133 7.45 14.20 -8.11
C GLY A 133 8.05 15.47 -7.50
N ARG A 134 9.04 16.05 -8.22
CA ARG A 134 9.79 17.22 -7.75
C ARG A 134 8.89 18.45 -7.53
N ASP A 135 7.94 18.68 -8.42
CA ASP A 135 7.04 19.83 -8.31
C ASP A 135 6.14 19.73 -7.08
N ILE A 136 5.70 18.53 -6.72
CA ILE A 136 4.86 18.30 -5.55
C ILE A 136 5.65 18.50 -4.26
N ILE A 137 6.85 17.91 -4.14
CA ILE A 137 7.67 18.05 -2.93
C ILE A 137 8.15 19.48 -2.67
N ASN A 138 8.23 20.33 -3.70
CA ASN A 138 8.59 21.73 -3.56
C ASN A 138 7.42 22.61 -3.07
N ARG A 139 6.18 22.12 -3.15
CA ARG A 139 4.96 22.87 -2.81
C ARG A 139 4.33 22.44 -1.50
N TYR A 140 4.44 21.16 -1.14
CA TYR A 140 3.74 20.55 -0.02
C TYR A 140 4.72 20.07 1.05
N GLU A 141 4.31 20.15 2.31
CA GLU A 141 5.06 19.55 3.41
C GLU A 141 5.03 18.04 3.32
N ILE A 142 6.22 17.42 3.36
CA ILE A 142 6.37 15.96 3.32
C ILE A 142 6.69 15.42 4.71
N VAL A 143 5.81 14.59 5.25
CA VAL A 143 6.02 13.87 6.51
C VAL A 143 6.59 12.48 6.17
N ASN A 144 7.82 12.23 6.58
CA ASN A 144 8.57 11.00 6.29
C ASN A 144 9.22 10.49 7.57
N ILE A 145 8.46 9.77 8.40
CA ILE A 145 8.78 9.41 9.78
C ILE A 145 9.08 7.91 9.88
N SER A 146 9.96 7.54 10.81
CA SER A 146 10.18 6.14 11.19
C SER A 146 9.17 5.72 12.26
N TYR A 147 8.64 4.50 12.14
CA TYR A 147 7.80 3.87 13.18
C TYR A 147 8.51 3.69 14.53
N LYS A 148 9.84 3.87 14.57
CA LYS A 148 10.70 3.83 15.76
C LYS A 148 10.87 5.18 16.44
N ASP A 149 10.44 6.26 15.80
CA ASP A 149 10.54 7.61 16.34
C ASP A 149 9.37 7.87 17.31
N LEU A 150 9.58 7.48 18.56
CA LEU A 150 8.56 7.54 19.60
C LEU A 150 8.09 8.96 19.89
N ASP A 151 8.96 9.95 19.70
CA ASP A 151 8.62 11.38 19.92
C ASP A 151 7.62 11.90 18.87
N ARG A 152 7.47 11.19 17.75
CA ARG A 152 6.53 11.52 16.68
C ARG A 152 5.20 10.75 16.80
N LEU A 153 5.07 9.89 17.78
CA LEU A 153 3.88 9.09 18.03
C LEU A 153 3.02 9.67 19.16
N THR A 154 1.72 9.44 19.06
CA THR A 154 0.74 9.74 20.11
C THR A 154 -0.11 8.51 20.35
N TYR A 155 -0.25 8.13 21.62
CA TYR A 155 -1.20 7.11 22.03
C TYR A 155 -2.61 7.69 22.10
N ILE A 156 -3.56 7.08 21.40
CA ILE A 156 -4.96 7.55 21.30
C ILE A 156 -5.97 6.59 21.95
N GLY A 157 -5.50 5.67 22.75
CA GLY A 157 -6.32 4.64 23.40
C GLY A 157 -6.18 3.29 22.74
N ASP A 158 -6.97 2.34 23.21
CA ASP A 158 -7.01 0.99 22.66
C ASP A 158 -8.16 0.83 21.67
N SER A 159 -8.01 -0.05 20.71
CA SER A 159 -9.13 -0.50 19.88
C SER A 159 -10.15 -1.28 20.70
N PRO A 160 -11.38 -1.50 20.20
CA PRO A 160 -12.37 -2.35 20.89
C PRO A 160 -11.88 -3.78 21.18
N SER A 161 -10.89 -4.26 20.45
CA SER A 161 -10.25 -5.57 20.66
C SER A 161 -9.08 -5.52 21.64
N GLY A 162 -8.74 -4.36 22.20
CA GLY A 162 -7.67 -4.17 23.18
C GLY A 162 -6.28 -3.97 22.52
N VAL A 163 -6.21 -3.61 21.24
CA VAL A 163 -4.94 -3.27 20.59
C VAL A 163 -4.60 -1.81 20.90
N PRO A 164 -3.43 -1.52 21.51
CA PRO A 164 -3.01 -0.15 21.78
C PRO A 164 -2.70 0.58 20.47
N ILE A 165 -3.17 1.82 20.33
CA ILE A 165 -3.02 2.61 19.11
C ILE A 165 -2.06 3.77 19.35
N ASP A 166 -0.84 3.60 18.86
CA ASP A 166 0.16 4.67 18.73
C ASP A 166 0.20 5.08 17.25
N VAL A 167 -0.06 6.34 16.97
CA VAL A 167 -0.16 6.86 15.61
C VAL A 167 0.64 8.14 15.47
N TYR A 168 1.06 8.52 14.27
CA TYR A 168 1.76 9.77 14.00
C TYR A 168 0.93 10.97 14.46
N LYS A 169 1.60 11.95 15.11
CA LYS A 169 0.96 13.16 15.64
C LYS A 169 0.20 13.93 14.57
N GLU A 170 0.71 13.94 13.35
CA GLU A 170 0.12 14.61 12.20
C GLU A 170 -1.29 14.09 11.89
N ALA A 171 -1.57 12.81 12.17
CA ALA A 171 -2.91 12.24 11.97
C ALA A 171 -3.91 12.80 13.01
N ILE A 172 -3.45 13.15 14.20
CA ILE A 172 -4.30 13.72 15.26
C ILE A 172 -4.53 15.22 15.06
N GLU A 173 -3.59 15.88 14.39
CA GLU A 173 -3.67 17.31 14.07
C GLU A 173 -4.52 17.59 12.82
N ALA A 174 -4.83 16.58 12.03
CA ALA A 174 -5.60 16.71 10.80
C ALA A 174 -7.10 16.69 11.05
N ASP A 175 -7.82 17.58 10.34
CA ASP A 175 -9.28 17.60 10.31
C ASP A 175 -9.84 16.58 9.30
N PHE A 176 -9.05 16.26 8.27
CA PHE A 176 -9.44 15.35 7.19
C PHE A 176 -8.26 14.47 6.74
N ILE A 177 -8.47 13.15 6.73
CA ILE A 177 -7.44 12.16 6.37
C ILE A 177 -7.91 11.32 5.21
N ILE A 178 -7.12 11.26 4.13
CA ILE A 178 -7.33 10.37 2.98
C ILE A 178 -6.07 9.58 2.67
N GLY A 179 -6.21 8.47 1.94
CA GLY A 179 -5.11 7.61 1.55
C GLY A 179 -5.03 7.39 0.04
N VAL A 180 -3.82 7.47 -0.50
CA VAL A 180 -3.49 7.07 -1.87
C VAL A 180 -2.55 5.87 -1.81
N GLY A 181 -3.05 4.71 -2.21
CA GLY A 181 -2.30 3.46 -2.07
C GLY A 181 -2.75 2.38 -3.03
N ASN A 182 -2.03 1.28 -3.02
CA ASN A 182 -2.22 0.14 -3.91
C ASN A 182 -3.06 -0.97 -3.25
N ILE A 183 -4.00 -1.54 -3.99
CA ILE A 183 -4.80 -2.68 -3.56
C ILE A 183 -4.21 -3.94 -4.20
N VAL A 184 -3.55 -4.76 -3.39
CA VAL A 184 -2.94 -6.04 -3.80
C VAL A 184 -3.25 -7.12 -2.76
N PRO A 185 -3.31 -8.41 -3.12
CA PRO A 185 -3.43 -9.49 -2.16
C PRO A 185 -2.32 -9.46 -1.11
N HIS A 186 -2.65 -9.76 0.15
CA HIS A 186 -1.71 -9.76 1.25
C HIS A 186 -1.95 -10.93 2.19
N VAL A 187 -0.87 -11.62 2.59
CA VAL A 187 -0.94 -12.89 3.34
C VAL A 187 -1.65 -12.80 4.69
N SER A 188 -1.51 -11.71 5.43
CA SER A 188 -2.11 -11.57 6.77
C SER A 188 -3.30 -10.61 6.82
N ALA A 189 -3.31 -9.56 6.00
CA ALA A 189 -4.38 -8.56 5.98
C ALA A 189 -5.47 -8.84 4.92
N GLY A 190 -5.29 -9.91 4.14
CA GLY A 190 -6.12 -10.21 2.98
C GLY A 190 -5.77 -9.33 1.78
N TRP A 191 -5.84 -8.02 1.93
CA TRP A 191 -5.54 -7.02 0.93
C TRP A 191 -4.64 -5.90 1.46
N GLY A 192 -3.81 -5.34 0.60
CA GLY A 192 -3.17 -4.03 0.79
C GLY A 192 -4.17 -2.89 0.61
N GLY A 193 -3.72 -1.66 0.78
CA GLY A 193 -4.56 -0.47 0.62
C GLY A 193 -5.66 -0.31 1.69
N GLY A 194 -6.51 0.70 1.53
CA GLY A 194 -7.55 1.04 2.50
C GLY A 194 -7.00 1.26 3.90
N ALA A 195 -7.63 0.67 4.91
CA ALA A 195 -7.22 0.78 6.32
C ALA A 195 -5.74 0.42 6.57
N LYS A 196 -5.13 -0.37 5.70
CA LYS A 196 -3.71 -0.75 5.83
C LYS A 196 -2.75 0.44 5.67
N ILE A 197 -3.17 1.52 5.05
CA ILE A 197 -2.37 2.74 4.96
C ILE A 197 -2.24 3.46 6.32
N VAL A 198 -3.19 3.23 7.23
CA VAL A 198 -3.14 3.68 8.62
C VAL A 198 -2.42 2.65 9.48
N GLN A 199 -2.88 1.39 9.49
CA GLN A 199 -2.28 0.31 10.25
C GLN A 199 -1.77 -0.79 9.29
N PRO A 200 -0.45 -0.99 9.20
CA PRO A 200 0.66 -0.43 9.99
C PRO A 200 1.18 0.94 9.50
N GLY A 201 0.69 1.47 8.38
CA GLY A 201 1.28 2.57 7.62
C GLY A 201 1.85 3.72 8.45
N ILE A 202 1.05 4.31 9.32
CA ILE A 202 1.42 5.44 10.19
C ILE A 202 1.35 5.11 11.68
N CYS A 203 1.29 3.83 12.02
CA CYS A 203 1.26 3.37 13.41
C CYS A 203 2.64 2.99 13.92
N GLY A 204 2.81 3.07 15.25
CA GLY A 204 4.03 2.68 15.94
C GLY A 204 4.23 1.16 16.03
N GLU A 205 5.42 0.79 16.53
CA GLU A 205 5.80 -0.64 16.67
C GLU A 205 4.84 -1.40 17.57
N ARG A 206 4.41 -0.81 18.69
CA ARG A 206 3.52 -1.47 19.66
C ARG A 206 2.19 -1.88 19.03
N THR A 207 1.54 -0.96 18.30
CA THR A 207 0.31 -1.22 17.55
C THR A 207 0.52 -2.30 16.50
N THR A 208 1.60 -2.18 15.74
CA THR A 208 1.92 -3.12 14.66
C THR A 208 2.19 -4.53 15.18
N ARG A 209 2.92 -4.67 16.28
CA ARG A 209 3.15 -5.99 16.93
C ARG A 209 1.84 -6.60 17.40
N ALA A 210 0.97 -5.84 18.06
CA ALA A 210 -0.32 -6.35 18.53
C ALA A 210 -1.21 -6.85 17.38
N THR A 211 -1.30 -6.10 16.27
CA THR A 211 -2.08 -6.54 15.09
C THR A 211 -1.46 -7.74 14.37
N HIS A 212 -0.13 -7.91 14.39
CA HIS A 212 0.51 -9.12 13.88
C HIS A 212 0.19 -10.36 14.74
N ILE A 213 0.05 -10.18 16.07
CA ILE A 213 -0.44 -11.26 16.94
C ILE A 213 -1.88 -11.64 16.58
N VAL A 214 -2.75 -10.66 16.35
CA VAL A 214 -4.13 -10.92 15.88
C VAL A 214 -4.12 -11.74 14.58
N ALA A 215 -3.25 -11.37 13.63
CA ALA A 215 -3.09 -12.12 12.39
C ALA A 215 -2.59 -13.55 12.60
N ALA A 216 -1.60 -13.74 13.50
CA ALA A 216 -1.04 -15.04 13.80
C ALA A 216 -2.01 -16.00 14.51
N LEU A 217 -3.03 -15.45 15.18
CA LEU A 217 -4.10 -16.22 15.83
C LEU A 217 -5.25 -16.57 14.86
N GLU A 218 -5.17 -16.20 13.60
CA GLU A 218 -6.14 -16.62 12.59
C GLU A 218 -5.99 -18.13 12.32
N GLN A 219 -7.10 -18.87 12.36
CA GLN A 219 -7.06 -20.34 12.28
C GLN A 219 -6.69 -20.88 10.90
N ASN A 220 -6.94 -20.08 9.84
CA ASN A 220 -6.67 -20.51 8.47
C ASN A 220 -5.94 -19.41 7.68
N VAL A 221 -4.63 -19.32 7.90
CA VAL A 221 -3.75 -18.33 7.26
C VAL A 221 -3.76 -18.47 5.73
N MET A 222 -3.97 -19.69 5.21
CA MET A 222 -3.99 -19.94 3.76
C MET A 222 -5.23 -19.35 3.06
N GLU A 223 -6.31 -19.15 3.80
CA GLU A 223 -7.54 -18.53 3.29
C GLU A 223 -7.57 -17.01 3.46
N THR A 224 -6.55 -16.44 4.10
CA THR A 224 -6.50 -15.00 4.39
C THR A 224 -6.11 -14.19 3.15
N CYS A 225 -5.16 -14.67 2.36
CA CYS A 225 -4.66 -13.94 1.19
C CYS A 225 -5.78 -13.74 0.15
N GLY A 226 -6.05 -12.47 -0.20
CA GLY A 226 -7.14 -12.12 -1.11
C GLY A 226 -8.55 -12.16 -0.48
N ASN A 227 -8.65 -12.37 0.83
CA ASN A 227 -9.91 -12.36 1.57
C ASN A 227 -9.96 -11.17 2.53
N ALA A 228 -10.89 -10.25 2.35
CA ALA A 228 -11.07 -9.11 3.23
C ALA A 228 -11.76 -9.46 4.57
N ASP A 229 -12.45 -10.59 4.64
CA ASP A 229 -13.14 -11.03 5.85
C ASP A 229 -12.24 -11.89 6.74
N ASN A 230 -11.29 -11.24 7.41
CA ASN A 230 -10.39 -11.85 8.39
C ASN A 230 -10.20 -10.95 9.61
N LYS A 231 -9.73 -11.52 10.72
CA LYS A 231 -9.60 -10.80 12.01
C LYS A 231 -8.60 -9.63 11.91
N CYS A 232 -7.46 -9.86 11.25
CA CYS A 232 -6.43 -8.84 11.09
C CYS A 232 -6.98 -7.63 10.30
N ARG A 233 -7.70 -7.88 9.21
CA ARG A 233 -8.31 -6.81 8.41
C ARG A 233 -9.34 -6.02 9.20
N ARG A 234 -10.24 -6.71 9.90
CA ARG A 234 -11.24 -6.05 10.76
C ARG A 234 -10.59 -5.16 11.82
N GLU A 235 -9.50 -5.63 12.43
CA GLU A 235 -8.74 -4.84 13.40
C GLU A 235 -8.13 -3.58 12.77
N MET A 236 -7.49 -3.70 11.60
CA MET A 236 -6.96 -2.55 10.85
C MET A 236 -8.05 -1.52 10.53
N GLU A 237 -9.24 -1.97 10.16
CA GLU A 237 -10.38 -1.09 9.87
C GLU A 237 -10.91 -0.38 11.11
N LEU A 238 -10.95 -1.04 12.27
CA LEU A 238 -11.30 -0.41 13.54
C LEU A 238 -10.30 0.70 13.88
N ILE A 239 -9.02 0.41 13.77
CA ILE A 239 -7.94 1.39 14.02
C ILE A 239 -8.05 2.56 13.05
N ALA A 240 -8.20 2.29 11.75
CA ALA A 240 -8.29 3.34 10.74
C ALA A 240 -9.50 4.28 10.94
N ARG A 241 -10.65 3.72 11.34
CA ARG A 241 -11.84 4.51 11.70
C ARG A 241 -11.60 5.36 12.94
N GLN A 242 -10.93 4.82 13.96
CA GLN A 242 -10.62 5.56 15.20
C GLN A 242 -9.63 6.69 14.94
N VAL A 243 -8.68 6.51 14.02
CA VAL A 243 -7.75 7.55 13.55
C VAL A 243 -8.45 8.60 12.67
N GLY A 244 -9.56 8.25 12.02
CA GLY A 244 -10.37 9.17 11.21
C GLY A 244 -10.13 9.11 9.71
N LEU A 245 -9.60 7.99 9.17
CA LEU A 245 -9.51 7.79 7.72
C LEU A 245 -10.91 7.84 7.09
N LYS A 246 -11.02 8.60 5.99
CA LYS A 246 -12.27 8.80 5.23
C LYS A 246 -12.32 7.91 4.00
#